data_9eb1aaeecffe98fd6a866257c283c50b
#
_entry.id   9eb1aaeecffe98fd6a866257c283c50b
#
_cell.length_a   1.000
_cell.length_b   1.000
_cell.length_c   1.000
_cell.angle_alpha   90.00
_cell.angle_beta   90.00
_cell.angle_gamma   90.00
#
_symmetry.space_group_name_H-M   'P 1'
#
loop_
_entity.id
_entity.type
_entity.pdbx_description
1 polymer ?
#
loop_
_entity_poly.entity_id
_entity_poly.type
_entity_poly.pdbx_seq_one_letter_code
_entity_poly.pdbx_strand_id
1 'polypeptide(L)'
;MDFSAAEYADRDAKRLEEVLVGPPVTWVFVGDSITQSVVHTHGARGFVEHFAERVRGELGRLPDAVVNSGVSGARAEDLLSEFDWRAGRFAPDVVFVMFGTNDRQAGPDGVRAYRYRLDQIVQRTRDLGATVVLQTPPPILEEADHPHSGLVDYVEAVRSVAADLGVVLVDHSARWAAIAAAEGSGPAPAGWLDDPSHPGARGHLEMARTLFRTLGIDDDDSAVCSTEIEVDVTTPV
;
A
#
# COMPACT_ATOMS: atom_id res chain seq x y z
N MET A 1 8.88 -19.79 -19.46
CA MET A 1 7.42 -19.95 -19.72
C MET A 1 6.79 -18.66 -19.29
N ASP A 2 6.21 -17.91 -20.23
CA ASP A 2 5.51 -16.68 -19.90
C ASP A 2 4.07 -17.06 -19.55
N PHE A 3 3.68 -16.81 -18.29
CA PHE A 3 2.30 -16.98 -17.82
C PHE A 3 1.43 -15.86 -18.37
N SER A 4 0.15 -16.13 -18.61
CA SER A 4 -0.86 -15.10 -18.83
C SER A 4 -1.14 -14.33 -17.52
N ALA A 5 -1.78 -13.15 -17.62
CA ALA A 5 -2.19 -12.39 -16.43
C ALA A 5 -3.08 -13.20 -15.47
N ALA A 6 -4.01 -13.99 -16.00
CA ALA A 6 -4.87 -14.84 -15.18
C ALA A 6 -4.07 -15.93 -14.42
N GLU A 7 -3.13 -16.59 -15.10
CA GLU A 7 -2.27 -17.60 -14.46
C GLU A 7 -1.35 -16.98 -13.40
N TYR A 8 -0.87 -15.74 -13.60
CA TYR A 8 -0.13 -15.01 -12.58
C TYR A 8 -1.01 -14.68 -11.39
N ALA A 9 -2.24 -14.18 -11.60
CA ALA A 9 -3.18 -13.84 -10.54
C ALA A 9 -3.50 -15.06 -9.65
N ASP A 10 -3.83 -16.20 -10.27
CA ASP A 10 -4.12 -17.43 -9.55
C ASP A 10 -2.89 -17.94 -8.77
N ARG A 11 -1.71 -17.86 -9.38
CA ARG A 11 -0.46 -18.26 -8.74
C ARG A 11 -0.14 -17.36 -7.55
N ASP A 12 -0.22 -16.05 -7.71
CA ASP A 12 0.16 -15.08 -6.70
C ASP A 12 -0.84 -15.09 -5.53
N ALA A 13 -2.15 -15.26 -5.80
CA ALA A 13 -3.16 -15.46 -4.75
C ALA A 13 -2.89 -16.72 -3.93
N LYS A 14 -2.68 -17.86 -4.62
CA LYS A 14 -2.34 -19.13 -3.95
C LYS A 14 -1.04 -19.03 -3.15
N ARG A 15 -0.02 -18.36 -3.68
CA ARG A 15 1.24 -18.15 -2.98
C ARG A 15 1.06 -17.34 -1.69
N LEU A 16 0.20 -16.31 -1.70
CA LEU A 16 -0.12 -15.53 -0.50
C LEU A 16 -0.81 -16.40 0.57
N GLU A 17 -1.72 -17.29 0.19
CA GLU A 17 -2.31 -18.26 1.11
C GLU A 17 -1.25 -19.21 1.69
N GLU A 18 -0.36 -19.77 0.84
CA GLU A 18 0.69 -20.68 1.23
C GLU A 18 1.69 -20.02 2.21
N VAL A 19 2.09 -18.77 2.01
CA VAL A 19 3.05 -18.09 2.90
C VAL A 19 2.45 -17.82 4.28
N LEU A 20 1.14 -17.68 4.40
CA LEU A 20 0.46 -17.47 5.69
C LEU A 20 0.46 -18.72 6.58
N VAL A 21 0.59 -19.91 6.01
CA VAL A 21 0.57 -21.19 6.74
C VAL A 21 1.88 -21.96 6.64
N GLY A 22 2.81 -21.48 5.81
CA GLY A 22 4.09 -22.12 5.51
C GLY A 22 5.22 -21.76 6.49
N PRO A 23 6.48 -22.00 6.10
CA PRO A 23 7.65 -21.60 6.88
C PRO A 23 7.73 -20.06 7.03
N PRO A 24 8.61 -19.56 7.93
CA PRO A 24 8.83 -18.13 8.06
C PRO A 24 9.22 -17.44 6.75
N VAL A 25 8.70 -16.24 6.53
CA VAL A 25 8.90 -15.45 5.31
C VAL A 25 9.32 -14.03 5.61
N THR A 26 9.86 -13.36 4.59
CA THR A 26 10.19 -11.95 4.60
C THR A 26 9.17 -11.14 3.80
N TRP A 27 8.45 -10.25 4.50
CA TRP A 27 7.51 -9.29 3.95
C TRP A 27 8.21 -7.94 3.81
N VAL A 28 8.28 -7.38 2.63
CA VAL A 28 8.92 -6.08 2.39
C VAL A 28 7.90 -5.08 1.87
N PHE A 29 7.79 -3.94 2.53
CA PHE A 29 6.95 -2.82 2.11
C PHE A 29 7.82 -1.73 1.53
N VAL A 30 7.61 -1.39 0.26
CA VAL A 30 8.30 -0.30 -0.43
C VAL A 30 7.29 0.78 -0.82
N GLY A 31 7.68 2.03 -0.69
CA GLY A 31 6.81 3.17 -0.95
C GLY A 31 7.43 4.48 -0.53
N ASP A 32 6.58 5.47 -0.38
CA ASP A 32 6.92 6.84 -0.02
C ASP A 32 6.72 7.14 1.48
N SER A 33 6.40 8.40 1.84
CA SER A 33 6.14 8.85 3.21
C SER A 33 4.95 8.15 3.86
N ILE A 34 3.95 7.77 3.08
CA ILE A 34 2.77 7.06 3.60
C ILE A 34 3.18 5.66 4.06
N THR A 35 4.02 4.97 3.29
CA THR A 35 4.57 3.67 3.73
C THR A 35 5.53 3.84 4.90
N GLN A 36 6.39 4.86 4.87
CA GLN A 36 7.34 5.14 5.95
C GLN A 36 6.66 5.40 7.30
N SER A 37 5.53 6.14 7.31
CA SER A 37 4.66 6.41 8.48
C SER A 37 5.36 7.01 9.71
N VAL A 38 6.32 7.92 9.53
CA VAL A 38 7.13 8.42 10.65
C VAL A 38 6.58 9.69 11.29
N VAL A 39 6.10 10.65 10.49
CA VAL A 39 5.77 12.01 10.97
C VAL A 39 4.28 12.14 11.26
N HIS A 40 3.45 11.82 10.29
CA HIS A 40 2.01 12.12 10.30
C HIS A 40 1.16 11.21 11.19
N THR A 41 1.77 10.21 11.78
CA THR A 41 1.12 9.34 12.76
C THR A 41 1.22 9.86 14.20
N HIS A 42 2.02 10.91 14.43
CA HIS A 42 2.30 11.48 15.77
C HIS A 42 2.69 10.44 16.82
N GLY A 43 3.45 9.42 16.42
CA GLY A 43 3.89 8.33 17.27
C GLY A 43 2.92 7.15 17.37
N ALA A 44 1.78 7.21 16.69
CA ALA A 44 0.92 6.05 16.51
C ALA A 44 1.53 5.08 15.47
N ARG A 45 1.00 3.88 15.39
CA ARG A 45 1.43 2.88 14.42
C ARG A 45 0.98 3.23 13.01
N GLY A 46 1.88 3.03 12.04
CA GLY A 46 1.53 3.00 10.64
C GLY A 46 0.89 1.67 10.22
N PHE A 47 0.43 1.59 8.98
CA PHE A 47 -0.25 0.37 8.50
C PHE A 47 0.69 -0.84 8.42
N VAL A 48 1.99 -0.63 8.20
CA VAL A 48 3.01 -1.69 8.20
C VAL A 48 3.22 -2.27 9.60
N GLU A 49 3.22 -1.42 10.63
CA GLU A 49 3.33 -1.85 12.03
C GLU A 49 2.07 -2.61 12.48
N HIS A 50 0.88 -2.17 12.07
CA HIS A 50 -0.36 -2.92 12.28
C HIS A 50 -0.33 -4.29 11.58
N PHE A 51 0.19 -4.35 10.34
CA PHE A 51 0.39 -5.62 9.64
C PHE A 51 1.35 -6.54 10.40
N ALA A 52 2.49 -5.99 10.85
CA ALA A 52 3.47 -6.76 11.61
C ALA A 52 2.88 -7.35 12.90
N GLU A 53 2.05 -6.59 13.61
CA GLU A 53 1.37 -7.05 14.82
C GLU A 53 0.35 -8.15 14.51
N ARG A 54 -0.49 -7.95 13.48
CA ARG A 54 -1.46 -8.97 13.06
C ARG A 54 -0.78 -10.28 12.69
N VAL A 55 0.24 -10.23 11.83
CA VAL A 55 0.92 -11.43 11.33
C VAL A 55 1.74 -12.09 12.42
N ARG A 56 2.61 -11.36 13.10
CA ARG A 56 3.54 -11.91 14.08
C ARG A 56 2.89 -12.19 15.42
N GLY A 57 2.05 -11.26 15.91
CA GLY A 57 1.42 -11.35 17.22
C GLY A 57 0.20 -12.27 17.22
N GLU A 58 -0.80 -11.96 16.40
CA GLU A 58 -2.10 -12.63 16.46
C GLU A 58 -2.16 -13.92 15.63
N LEU A 59 -1.54 -13.96 14.44
CA LEU A 59 -1.46 -15.18 13.65
C LEU A 59 -0.30 -16.12 14.05
N GLY A 60 0.46 -15.75 15.09
CA GLY A 60 1.50 -16.59 15.68
C GLY A 60 2.74 -16.76 14.79
N ARG A 61 2.93 -15.92 13.76
CA ARG A 61 4.07 -15.99 12.85
C ARG A 61 5.26 -15.18 13.36
N LEU A 62 5.65 -15.42 14.62
CA LEU A 62 6.73 -14.68 15.30
C LEU A 62 8.06 -14.63 14.55
N PRO A 63 8.49 -15.70 13.82
CA PRO A 63 9.75 -15.68 13.07
C PRO A 63 9.70 -14.89 11.76
N ASP A 64 8.53 -14.45 11.27
CA ASP A 64 8.45 -13.68 10.05
C ASP A 64 9.18 -12.34 10.19
N ALA A 65 9.89 -11.95 9.15
CA ALA A 65 10.48 -10.63 9.04
C ALA A 65 9.51 -9.68 8.32
N VAL A 66 9.14 -8.58 8.96
CA VAL A 66 8.38 -7.49 8.32
C VAL A 66 9.28 -6.27 8.21
N VAL A 67 9.57 -5.85 6.99
CA VAL A 67 10.51 -4.76 6.69
C VAL A 67 9.74 -3.60 6.08
N ASN A 68 9.75 -2.45 6.77
CA ASN A 68 9.31 -1.18 6.21
C ASN A 68 10.51 -0.50 5.53
N SER A 69 10.48 -0.41 4.22
CA SER A 69 11.51 0.24 3.37
C SER A 69 10.96 1.47 2.65
N GLY A 70 9.90 2.08 3.20
CA GLY A 70 9.35 3.35 2.73
C GLY A 70 10.32 4.51 2.92
N VAL A 71 10.32 5.47 2.00
CA VAL A 71 11.16 6.68 2.07
C VAL A 71 10.34 7.89 1.66
N SER A 72 10.26 8.87 2.56
CA SER A 72 9.53 10.11 2.34
C SER A 72 9.96 10.80 1.05
N GLY A 73 8.98 11.25 0.25
CA GLY A 73 9.23 11.92 -1.02
C GLY A 73 9.57 10.99 -2.19
N ALA A 74 9.80 9.69 -1.95
CA ALA A 74 10.19 8.76 -3.01
C ALA A 74 9.08 8.55 -4.06
N ARG A 75 9.53 8.30 -5.29
CA ARG A 75 8.74 7.95 -6.47
C ARG A 75 9.07 6.54 -6.93
N ALA A 76 8.28 5.98 -7.83
CA ALA A 76 8.53 4.68 -8.42
C ALA A 76 9.93 4.58 -9.09
N GLU A 77 10.42 5.67 -9.66
CA GLU A 77 11.76 5.69 -10.27
C GLU A 77 12.89 5.61 -9.24
N ASP A 78 12.71 6.19 -8.06
CA ASP A 78 13.70 6.12 -6.98
C ASP A 78 13.84 4.68 -6.48
N LEU A 79 12.70 3.96 -6.34
CA LEU A 79 12.76 2.53 -6.03
C LEU A 79 13.52 1.75 -7.11
N LEU A 80 13.26 2.00 -8.40
CA LEU A 80 13.95 1.29 -9.47
C LEU A 80 15.47 1.52 -9.44
N SER A 81 15.91 2.74 -9.14
CA SER A 81 17.33 3.07 -9.06
C SER A 81 18.03 2.41 -7.86
N GLU A 82 17.30 2.16 -6.78
CA GLU A 82 17.80 1.61 -5.52
C GLU A 82 17.19 0.25 -5.18
N PHE A 83 16.66 -0.48 -6.18
CA PHE A 83 15.85 -1.68 -5.97
C PHE A 83 16.54 -2.74 -5.12
N ASP A 84 17.82 -3.01 -5.40
CA ASP A 84 18.58 -4.03 -4.66
C ASP A 84 18.79 -3.61 -3.21
N TRP A 85 18.98 -2.32 -2.96
CA TRP A 85 19.13 -1.77 -1.61
C TRP A 85 17.80 -1.74 -0.84
N ARG A 86 16.69 -1.37 -1.48
CA ARG A 86 15.40 -1.18 -0.82
C ARG A 86 14.57 -2.44 -0.72
N ALA A 87 14.73 -3.37 -1.65
CA ALA A 87 13.96 -4.60 -1.70
C ALA A 87 14.86 -5.85 -1.78
N GLY A 88 15.72 -5.96 -2.79
CA GLY A 88 16.43 -7.18 -3.13
C GLY A 88 17.30 -7.75 -2.00
N ARG A 89 18.02 -6.89 -1.27
CA ARG A 89 18.91 -7.33 -0.17
C ARG A 89 18.21 -8.06 0.98
N PHE A 90 16.91 -7.92 1.11
CA PHE A 90 16.13 -8.58 2.16
C PHE A 90 15.70 -10.00 1.78
N ALA A 91 16.01 -10.43 0.54
CA ALA A 91 15.54 -11.70 -0.01
C ALA A 91 14.02 -11.92 0.25
N PRO A 92 13.15 -11.02 -0.27
CA PRO A 92 11.75 -11.03 0.05
C PRO A 92 11.02 -12.25 -0.51
N ASP A 93 10.03 -12.76 0.22
CA ASP A 93 9.02 -13.67 -0.28
C ASP A 93 7.82 -12.93 -0.84
N VAL A 94 7.48 -11.77 -0.24
CA VAL A 94 6.39 -10.90 -0.67
C VAL A 94 6.85 -9.45 -0.62
N VAL A 95 6.56 -8.69 -1.69
CA VAL A 95 6.83 -7.25 -1.76
C VAL A 95 5.52 -6.49 -1.99
N PHE A 96 5.20 -5.61 -1.05
CA PHE A 96 4.10 -4.65 -1.16
C PHE A 96 4.63 -3.34 -1.73
N VAL A 97 3.99 -2.83 -2.77
CA VAL A 97 4.45 -1.65 -3.53
C VAL A 97 3.37 -0.58 -3.54
N MET A 98 3.65 0.59 -2.99
CA MET A 98 2.74 1.73 -2.99
C MET A 98 3.47 3.02 -3.36
N PHE A 99 3.15 3.55 -4.54
CA PHE A 99 3.62 4.84 -5.06
C PHE A 99 2.48 5.56 -5.77
N GLY A 100 2.72 6.77 -6.24
CA GLY A 100 1.75 7.57 -6.99
C GLY A 100 1.55 8.97 -6.41
N THR A 101 1.55 9.10 -5.07
CA THR A 101 1.34 10.38 -4.39
C THR A 101 2.38 11.43 -4.78
N ASN A 102 3.66 11.04 -4.90
CA ASN A 102 4.73 11.94 -5.35
C ASN A 102 4.90 11.92 -6.87
N ASP A 103 4.65 10.77 -7.53
CA ASP A 103 4.76 10.63 -8.99
C ASP A 103 3.81 11.56 -9.72
N ARG A 104 2.60 11.84 -9.17
CA ARG A 104 1.59 12.75 -9.74
C ARG A 104 2.10 14.17 -10.02
N GLN A 105 3.18 14.60 -9.35
CA GLN A 105 3.80 15.90 -9.61
C GLN A 105 4.32 16.05 -11.04
N ALA A 106 4.51 14.93 -11.76
CA ALA A 106 4.85 14.96 -13.18
C ALA A 106 3.63 15.27 -14.09
N GLY A 107 2.44 15.47 -13.51
CA GLY A 107 1.22 15.78 -14.24
C GLY A 107 0.72 14.63 -15.12
N PRO A 108 -0.26 14.88 -15.99
CA PRO A 108 -0.85 13.85 -16.86
C PRO A 108 0.16 13.19 -17.81
N ASP A 109 1.15 13.94 -18.26
CA ASP A 109 2.19 13.43 -19.16
C ASP A 109 3.11 12.39 -18.46
N GLY A 110 3.18 12.41 -17.14
CA GLY A 110 3.96 11.48 -16.33
C GLY A 110 3.37 10.09 -16.20
N VAL A 111 2.05 9.93 -16.39
CA VAL A 111 1.30 8.69 -16.14
C VAL A 111 1.86 7.50 -16.92
N ARG A 112 2.20 7.70 -18.21
CA ARG A 112 2.77 6.64 -19.04
C ARG A 112 4.13 6.16 -18.52
N ALA A 113 4.98 7.08 -18.09
CA ALA A 113 6.29 6.74 -17.53
C ALA A 113 6.15 6.04 -16.18
N TYR A 114 5.22 6.50 -15.33
CA TYR A 114 4.89 5.87 -14.05
C TYR A 114 4.40 4.44 -14.24
N ARG A 115 3.47 4.21 -15.18
CA ARG A 115 2.97 2.88 -15.54
C ARG A 115 4.10 1.93 -15.95
N TYR A 116 5.01 2.40 -16.81
CA TYR A 116 6.19 1.64 -17.21
C TYR A 116 7.11 1.30 -16.02
N ARG A 117 7.29 2.24 -15.09
CA ARG A 117 8.08 2.00 -13.87
C ARG A 117 7.46 0.94 -12.96
N LEU A 118 6.13 0.98 -12.78
CA LEU A 118 5.42 -0.06 -12.04
C LEU A 118 5.61 -1.44 -12.68
N ASP A 119 5.50 -1.53 -14.00
CA ASP A 119 5.75 -2.77 -14.74
C ASP A 119 7.18 -3.30 -14.45
N GLN A 120 8.20 -2.45 -14.54
CA GLN A 120 9.57 -2.81 -14.23
C GLN A 120 9.77 -3.25 -12.77
N ILE A 121 9.08 -2.63 -11.81
CA ILE A 121 9.12 -3.02 -10.40
C ILE A 121 8.52 -4.42 -10.23
N VAL A 122 7.38 -4.68 -10.87
CA VAL A 122 6.74 -6.01 -10.85
C VAL A 122 7.68 -7.08 -11.43
N GLN A 123 8.28 -6.83 -12.59
CA GLN A 123 9.19 -7.79 -13.21
C GLN A 123 10.43 -8.05 -12.33
N ARG A 124 11.09 -7.00 -11.85
CA ARG A 124 12.26 -7.16 -10.97
C ARG A 124 11.94 -7.91 -9.68
N THR A 125 10.75 -7.70 -9.12
CA THR A 125 10.31 -8.43 -7.93
C THR A 125 10.08 -9.91 -8.25
N ARG A 126 9.46 -10.21 -9.38
CA ARG A 126 9.27 -11.60 -9.85
C ARG A 126 10.59 -12.29 -10.16
N ASP A 127 11.58 -11.56 -10.67
CA ASP A 127 12.93 -12.10 -10.92
C ASP A 127 13.66 -12.54 -9.63
N LEU A 128 13.30 -11.93 -8.48
CA LEU A 128 13.74 -12.39 -7.15
C LEU A 128 13.00 -13.66 -6.69
N GLY A 129 11.97 -14.12 -7.39
CA GLY A 129 11.09 -15.21 -6.96
C GLY A 129 10.03 -14.77 -5.94
N ALA A 130 9.88 -13.48 -5.69
CA ALA A 130 8.93 -12.91 -4.75
C ALA A 130 7.54 -12.70 -5.37
N THR A 131 6.50 -12.78 -4.53
CA THR A 131 5.14 -12.37 -4.90
C THR A 131 5.00 -10.85 -4.76
N VAL A 132 4.38 -10.22 -5.74
CA VAL A 132 4.10 -8.77 -5.73
C VAL A 132 2.67 -8.51 -5.28
N VAL A 133 2.49 -7.51 -4.45
CA VAL A 133 1.18 -6.93 -4.12
C VAL A 133 1.25 -5.43 -4.41
N LEU A 134 0.49 -4.98 -5.40
CA LEU A 134 0.36 -3.54 -5.67
C LEU A 134 -0.69 -2.93 -4.73
N GLN A 135 -0.45 -1.70 -4.33
CA GLN A 135 -1.37 -0.94 -3.50
C GLN A 135 -1.64 0.42 -4.16
N THR A 136 -2.91 0.82 -4.26
CA THR A 136 -3.20 2.20 -4.62
C THR A 136 -2.90 3.12 -3.45
N PRO A 137 -2.35 4.33 -3.66
CA PRO A 137 -2.29 5.32 -2.58
C PRO A 137 -3.70 5.71 -2.14
N PRO A 138 -3.89 6.08 -0.86
CA PRO A 138 -5.17 6.63 -0.39
C PRO A 138 -5.48 7.96 -1.07
N PRO A 139 -6.74 8.40 -1.09
CA PRO A 139 -7.11 9.73 -1.58
C PRO A 139 -6.42 10.84 -0.79
N ILE A 140 -6.21 11.96 -1.46
CA ILE A 140 -5.67 13.20 -0.89
C ILE A 140 -6.71 14.32 -1.01
N LEU A 141 -6.58 15.34 -0.19
CA LEU A 141 -7.32 16.59 -0.38
C LEU A 141 -6.56 17.41 -1.42
N GLU A 142 -7.17 17.59 -2.59
CA GLU A 142 -6.57 18.41 -3.63
C GLU A 142 -6.81 19.89 -3.30
N GLU A 143 -5.75 20.69 -3.30
CA GLU A 143 -5.88 22.13 -3.26
C GLU A 143 -6.47 22.62 -4.57
N ALA A 144 -7.50 23.46 -4.51
CA ALA A 144 -8.25 23.94 -5.66
C ALA A 144 -7.37 24.69 -6.70
N ASP A 145 -6.21 25.16 -6.30
CA ASP A 145 -5.26 25.91 -7.12
C ASP A 145 -4.21 25.03 -7.84
N HIS A 146 -4.24 23.70 -7.69
CA HIS A 146 -3.35 22.79 -8.39
C HIS A 146 -4.12 21.95 -9.42
N PRO A 147 -4.43 22.51 -10.61
CA PRO A 147 -5.21 21.83 -11.65
C PRO A 147 -4.55 20.56 -12.23
N HIS A 148 -3.35 20.20 -11.79
CA HIS A 148 -2.59 19.04 -12.24
C HIS A 148 -2.45 17.96 -11.17
N SER A 149 -3.26 18.01 -10.16
CA SER A 149 -3.15 17.08 -9.03
C SER A 149 -3.58 15.65 -9.32
N GLY A 150 -4.05 15.35 -10.49
CA GLY A 150 -4.46 14.05 -11.06
C GLY A 150 -4.02 12.76 -10.39
N LEU A 151 -4.09 12.64 -9.05
CA LEU A 151 -3.79 11.38 -8.37
C LEU A 151 -4.67 10.25 -8.90
N VAL A 152 -5.88 10.58 -9.33
CA VAL A 152 -6.82 9.62 -9.91
C VAL A 152 -6.24 8.91 -11.13
N ASP A 153 -5.49 9.58 -11.98
CA ASP A 153 -4.87 8.99 -13.16
C ASP A 153 -3.73 8.01 -12.78
N TYR A 154 -3.01 8.33 -11.70
CA TYR A 154 -1.97 7.47 -11.15
C TYR A 154 -2.55 6.25 -10.41
N VAL A 155 -3.65 6.42 -9.70
CA VAL A 155 -4.42 5.32 -9.11
C VAL A 155 -4.91 4.36 -10.19
N GLU A 156 -5.47 4.89 -11.28
CA GLU A 156 -5.96 4.08 -12.40
C GLU A 156 -4.81 3.36 -13.13
N ALA A 157 -3.62 3.97 -13.19
CA ALA A 157 -2.43 3.32 -13.70
C ALA A 157 -2.02 2.10 -12.84
N VAL A 158 -2.10 2.19 -11.50
CA VAL A 158 -1.87 1.04 -10.60
C VAL A 158 -2.88 -0.08 -10.88
N ARG A 159 -4.18 0.24 -10.95
CA ARG A 159 -5.24 -0.73 -11.26
C ARG A 159 -5.00 -1.44 -12.59
N SER A 160 -4.68 -0.64 -13.60
CA SER A 160 -4.38 -1.14 -14.96
C SER A 160 -3.20 -2.11 -14.96
N VAL A 161 -2.07 -1.74 -14.32
CA VAL A 161 -0.89 -2.60 -14.23
C VAL A 161 -1.21 -3.88 -13.46
N ALA A 162 -1.95 -3.77 -12.35
CA ALA A 162 -2.36 -4.96 -11.59
C ALA A 162 -3.18 -5.93 -12.46
N ALA A 163 -4.16 -5.41 -13.21
CA ALA A 163 -4.97 -6.22 -14.11
C ALA A 163 -4.18 -6.83 -15.28
N ASP A 164 -3.36 -6.00 -15.94
CA ASP A 164 -2.60 -6.41 -17.14
C ASP A 164 -1.53 -7.47 -16.81
N LEU A 165 -0.94 -7.41 -15.60
CA LEU A 165 0.12 -8.33 -15.18
C LEU A 165 -0.36 -9.43 -14.22
N GLY A 166 -1.66 -9.46 -13.88
CA GLY A 166 -2.21 -10.43 -12.92
C GLY A 166 -1.54 -10.30 -11.54
N VAL A 167 -1.47 -9.08 -11.01
CA VAL A 167 -0.91 -8.79 -9.68
C VAL A 167 -2.03 -8.56 -8.68
N VAL A 168 -1.91 -9.11 -7.48
CA VAL A 168 -2.86 -8.85 -6.39
C VAL A 168 -2.86 -7.36 -6.06
N LEU A 169 -4.05 -6.77 -5.95
CA LEU A 169 -4.25 -5.35 -5.71
C LEU A 169 -4.92 -5.10 -4.36
N VAL A 170 -4.31 -4.27 -3.53
CA VAL A 170 -4.96 -3.65 -2.37
C VAL A 170 -5.43 -2.24 -2.78
N ASP A 171 -6.73 -2.07 -2.97
CA ASP A 171 -7.29 -0.81 -3.45
C ASP A 171 -7.74 0.10 -2.31
N HIS A 172 -6.79 0.78 -1.67
CA HIS A 172 -7.07 1.75 -0.62
C HIS A 172 -7.93 2.91 -1.13
N SER A 173 -7.64 3.39 -2.35
CA SER A 173 -8.39 4.50 -2.95
C SER A 173 -9.89 4.18 -3.09
N ALA A 174 -10.23 2.99 -3.61
CA ALA A 174 -11.63 2.57 -3.73
C ALA A 174 -12.30 2.42 -2.36
N ARG A 175 -11.60 1.83 -1.39
CA ARG A 175 -12.14 1.63 -0.03
C ARG A 175 -12.45 2.95 0.65
N TRP A 176 -11.51 3.89 0.62
CA TRP A 176 -11.68 5.21 1.23
C TRP A 176 -12.79 6.00 0.56
N ALA A 177 -12.82 6.01 -0.78
CA ALA A 177 -13.88 6.69 -1.53
C ALA A 177 -15.29 6.15 -1.20
N ALA A 178 -15.42 4.83 -1.04
CA ALA A 178 -16.70 4.23 -0.66
C ALA A 178 -17.17 4.66 0.73
N ILE A 179 -16.26 4.74 1.71
CA ILE A 179 -16.58 5.19 3.07
C ILE A 179 -16.90 6.68 3.08
N ALA A 180 -16.07 7.50 2.43
CA ALA A 180 -16.29 8.93 2.32
C ALA A 180 -17.65 9.27 1.67
N ALA A 181 -18.03 8.52 0.64
CA ALA A 181 -19.33 8.66 0.00
C ALA A 181 -20.49 8.30 0.94
N ALA A 182 -20.33 7.26 1.75
CA ALA A 182 -21.33 6.87 2.75
C ALA A 182 -21.49 7.88 3.88
N GLU A 183 -20.39 8.54 4.27
CA GLU A 183 -20.38 9.59 5.29
C GLU A 183 -20.77 10.99 4.75
N GLY A 184 -20.68 11.20 3.43
CA GLY A 184 -20.82 12.53 2.82
C GLY A 184 -19.65 13.45 3.12
N SER A 185 -18.45 12.91 3.35
CA SER A 185 -17.29 13.64 3.86
C SER A 185 -16.30 14.16 2.78
N GLY A 186 -16.67 14.09 1.50
CA GLY A 186 -15.82 14.59 0.41
C GLY A 186 -14.89 13.50 -0.16
N PRO A 187 -13.62 13.80 -0.53
CA PRO A 187 -12.75 12.83 -1.19
C PRO A 187 -12.14 11.80 -0.24
N ALA A 188 -12.06 12.10 1.06
CA ALA A 188 -11.57 11.21 2.10
C ALA A 188 -12.51 11.23 3.31
N PRO A 189 -12.58 10.11 4.08
CA PRO A 189 -13.35 10.07 5.32
C PRO A 189 -12.84 11.09 6.35
N ALA A 190 -13.75 11.63 7.15
CA ALA A 190 -13.43 12.65 8.14
C ALA A 190 -12.41 12.14 9.18
N GLY A 191 -11.34 12.92 9.40
CA GLY A 191 -10.31 12.61 10.39
C GLY A 191 -9.39 11.43 10.05
N TRP A 192 -9.34 11.00 8.79
CA TRP A 192 -8.40 9.95 8.37
C TRP A 192 -7.08 10.50 7.83
N LEU A 193 -7.08 11.75 7.43
CA LEU A 193 -5.86 12.46 7.02
C LEU A 193 -5.37 13.34 8.18
N ASP A 194 -4.05 13.44 8.33
CA ASP A 194 -3.35 14.36 9.24
C ASP A 194 -3.10 15.72 8.58
N ASP A 195 -2.71 15.66 7.31
CA ASP A 195 -2.59 16.82 6.42
C ASP A 195 -3.27 16.49 5.07
N PRO A 196 -3.31 17.40 4.09
CA PRO A 196 -3.97 17.13 2.81
C PRO A 196 -3.51 15.90 2.05
N SER A 197 -2.34 15.33 2.38
CA SER A 197 -1.71 14.25 1.62
C SER A 197 -1.38 12.99 2.43
N HIS A 198 -1.39 13.06 3.74
CA HIS A 198 -0.90 11.97 4.57
C HIS A 198 -1.97 11.44 5.52
N PRO A 199 -2.16 10.11 5.57
CA PRO A 199 -2.97 9.47 6.60
C PRO A 199 -2.44 9.75 8.00
N GLY A 200 -3.35 10.09 8.93
CA GLY A 200 -3.10 10.05 10.35
C GLY A 200 -3.28 8.63 10.91
N ALA A 201 -3.24 8.50 12.23
CA ALA A 201 -3.34 7.21 12.92
C ALA A 201 -4.54 6.37 12.47
N ARG A 202 -5.73 6.99 12.37
CA ARG A 202 -6.95 6.30 11.92
C ARG A 202 -6.87 5.88 10.46
N GLY A 203 -6.35 6.74 9.59
CA GLY A 203 -6.16 6.41 8.18
C GLY A 203 -5.24 5.20 7.99
N HIS A 204 -4.13 5.15 8.72
CA HIS A 204 -3.22 4.01 8.69
C HIS A 204 -3.86 2.71 9.20
N LEU A 205 -4.69 2.77 10.25
CA LEU A 205 -5.42 1.59 10.71
C LEU A 205 -6.39 1.07 9.64
N GLU A 206 -7.11 1.96 8.95
CA GLU A 206 -8.02 1.54 7.87
C GLU A 206 -7.27 1.03 6.63
N MET A 207 -6.07 1.54 6.36
CA MET A 207 -5.19 0.95 5.34
C MET A 207 -4.79 -0.49 5.72
N ALA A 208 -4.42 -0.72 6.97
CA ALA A 208 -4.11 -2.06 7.47
C ALA A 208 -5.32 -3.00 7.35
N ARG A 209 -6.51 -2.56 7.73
CA ARG A 209 -7.75 -3.35 7.57
C ARG A 209 -8.06 -3.68 6.12
N THR A 210 -7.83 -2.74 5.20
CA THR A 210 -8.00 -3.00 3.76
C THR A 210 -7.02 -4.06 3.27
N LEU A 211 -5.78 -4.00 3.73
CA LEU A 211 -4.76 -5.01 3.47
C LEU A 211 -5.17 -6.39 4.03
N PHE A 212 -5.65 -6.44 5.28
CA PHE A 212 -6.08 -7.69 5.92
C PHE A 212 -7.23 -8.35 5.17
N ARG A 213 -8.24 -7.57 4.72
CA ARG A 213 -9.35 -8.10 3.90
C ARG A 213 -8.85 -8.65 2.58
N THR A 214 -7.93 -7.96 1.93
CA THR A 214 -7.37 -8.43 0.65
C THR A 214 -6.59 -9.73 0.80
N LEU A 215 -5.89 -9.91 1.93
CA LEU A 215 -5.12 -11.13 2.22
C LEU A 215 -5.93 -12.23 2.91
N GLY A 216 -7.21 -12.01 3.20
CA GLY A 216 -8.06 -12.98 3.88
C GLY A 216 -7.66 -13.24 5.35
N ILE A 217 -7.04 -12.26 6.00
CA ILE A 217 -6.61 -12.32 7.41
C ILE A 217 -7.35 -11.31 8.30
N ASP A 218 -8.43 -10.71 7.79
CA ASP A 218 -9.34 -9.87 8.56
C ASP A 218 -10.14 -10.76 9.53
N ASP A 219 -10.34 -10.28 10.77
CA ASP A 219 -11.00 -11.05 11.83
C ASP A 219 -11.60 -10.09 12.86
N ASP A 220 -12.89 -10.14 13.05
CA ASP A 220 -13.61 -9.25 13.95
C ASP A 220 -13.22 -9.48 15.44
N ASP A 221 -12.73 -10.66 15.78
CA ASP A 221 -12.23 -10.98 17.13
C ASP A 221 -10.76 -10.55 17.34
N SER A 222 -10.08 -10.08 16.30
CA SER A 222 -8.70 -9.59 16.38
C SER A 222 -8.64 -8.24 17.09
N ALA A 223 -7.74 -8.11 18.05
CA ALA A 223 -7.50 -6.84 18.74
C ALA A 223 -7.00 -5.76 17.77
N VAL A 224 -6.17 -6.13 16.76
CA VAL A 224 -5.67 -5.19 15.76
C VAL A 224 -6.79 -4.79 14.78
N CYS A 225 -7.62 -5.74 14.34
CA CYS A 225 -8.71 -5.46 13.40
C CYS A 225 -9.85 -4.68 14.08
N SER A 226 -10.11 -4.88 15.36
CA SER A 226 -11.17 -4.22 16.14
C SER A 226 -10.75 -2.93 16.84
N THR A 227 -9.44 -2.57 16.82
CA THR A 227 -8.95 -1.34 17.45
C THR A 227 -9.74 -0.11 16.98
N GLU A 228 -10.18 0.70 17.91
CA GLU A 228 -10.75 2.02 17.65
C GLU A 228 -9.73 3.11 17.97
N ILE A 229 -9.56 4.07 17.08
CA ILE A 229 -8.75 5.26 17.30
C ILE A 229 -9.71 6.45 17.43
N GLU A 230 -9.73 7.04 18.61
CA GLU A 230 -10.46 8.29 18.82
C GLU A 230 -9.79 9.39 18.03
N VAL A 231 -10.58 10.11 17.24
CA VAL A 231 -10.12 11.29 16.50
C VAL A 231 -10.56 12.52 17.28
N ASP A 232 -9.60 13.31 17.72
CA ASP A 232 -9.90 14.64 18.26
C ASP A 232 -10.30 15.58 17.10
N VAL A 233 -11.60 15.65 16.84
CA VAL A 233 -12.18 16.53 15.81
C VAL A 233 -12.14 18.01 16.17
N THR A 234 -11.56 18.38 17.31
CA THR A 234 -11.51 19.78 17.77
C THR A 234 -10.27 20.53 17.29
N THR A 235 -9.28 19.84 16.72
CA THR A 235 -8.10 20.48 16.14
C THR A 235 -8.36 20.75 14.66
N PRO A 236 -8.52 22.02 14.23
CA PRO A 236 -8.63 22.33 12.80
C PRO A 236 -7.29 22.05 12.11
N VAL A 237 -7.36 21.40 10.96
CA VAL A 237 -6.23 21.15 10.03
C VAL A 237 -5.80 22.47 9.36
#